data_97de6f1c1bffb08d84ae5683febfd4ab
#
_entry.id   97de6f1c1bffb08d84ae5683febfd4ab
#
_cell.length_a   1.000
_cell.length_b   1.000
_cell.length_c   1.000
_cell.angle_alpha   90.00
_cell.angle_beta   90.00
_cell.angle_gamma   90.00
#
_symmetry.space_group_name_H-M   'P 1'
#
loop_
_entity.id
_entity.type
_entity.pdbx_description
1 polymer ?
#
loop_
_entity_poly.entity_id
_entity_poly.type
_entity_poly.pdbx_seq_one_letter_code
_entity_poly.pdbx_strand_id
1 'polypeptide(L)'
;AMKKKFLALALTAVMALSLAACGGDTQSTDTDADTSGDESASGSQTYTVGIIQQVQHEALDAATQGFQDALTELLGDSVTIDPQNASGDTANCTTIANNFVSQGVDLIMANGTTALQAAATGTSTIPILGTSITEYGVALGIDGFTGTTGYNVSGTSDLAPLDQQAEMLHTWFPDAQTVGLLYCSAEPNSQYQVDTVQGYLEDLGYTCTQYSFSDSNDLSAVASSACTASDVLYVPTDNTAANNAELIGNISLDTGTPIIAGEEGICKGCGVATLTISYYDIGYKTGEMAYDILVNGADPATMPIEYAPQFTPKYNPTMCEALGLTPPDGYEAIAE
;
A
#
# COMPACT_ATOMS: atom_id res chain seq x y z
N ALA A 1 -55.15 26.90 -19.10
CA ALA A 1 -55.53 28.15 -19.69
C ALA A 1 -54.41 29.20 -19.47
N MET A 2 -54.00 29.77 -20.59
CA MET A 2 -53.38 31.11 -20.78
C MET A 2 -51.92 31.27 -20.31
N LYS A 3 -50.97 31.32 -21.18
CA LYS A 3 -50.52 32.27 -22.21
C LYS A 3 -49.50 33.31 -21.67
N LYS A 4 -48.25 33.21 -22.25
CA LYS A 4 -47.46 34.26 -22.91
C LYS A 4 -46.91 35.37 -21.97
N LYS A 5 -45.66 35.85 -22.12
CA LYS A 5 -44.90 36.37 -23.28
C LYS A 5 -43.45 36.67 -22.95
N PHE A 6 -42.57 36.40 -23.88
CA PHE A 6 -41.40 37.09 -24.41
C PHE A 6 -41.07 38.49 -23.89
N LEU A 7 -39.76 38.74 -23.65
CA LEU A 7 -39.09 39.87 -24.30
C LEU A 7 -37.54 39.67 -24.31
N ALA A 8 -37.03 39.68 -25.53
CA ALA A 8 -35.61 39.82 -25.83
C ALA A 8 -35.31 41.32 -26.00
N LEU A 9 -34.11 41.76 -25.67
CA LEU A 9 -33.52 42.94 -26.33
C LEU A 9 -31.98 42.84 -26.35
N ALA A 10 -31.46 43.04 -27.54
CA ALA A 10 -30.07 42.97 -27.95
C ALA A 10 -29.45 44.37 -28.05
N LEU A 11 -28.15 44.40 -28.36
CA LEU A 11 -27.31 45.50 -28.93
C LEU A 11 -26.72 46.46 -27.89
N THR A 12 -25.47 46.88 -27.97
CA THR A 12 -24.61 47.26 -29.10
C THR A 12 -23.14 47.37 -28.68
N ALA A 13 -22.27 47.07 -29.62
CA ALA A 13 -20.83 47.31 -29.63
C ALA A 13 -20.49 48.78 -29.78
N VAL A 14 -19.35 49.23 -29.25
CA VAL A 14 -18.62 50.41 -29.76
C VAL A 14 -17.11 50.11 -29.75
N MET A 15 -16.55 50.10 -30.95
CA MET A 15 -15.12 50.26 -31.26
C MET A 15 -14.72 51.72 -31.09
N ALA A 16 -13.52 51.98 -30.64
CA ALA A 16 -12.79 53.20 -30.99
C ALA A 16 -11.29 52.89 -31.14
N LEU A 17 -10.86 52.88 -32.37
CA LEU A 17 -9.46 53.08 -32.81
C LEU A 17 -9.06 54.54 -32.59
N SER A 18 -7.82 54.79 -32.21
CA SER A 18 -7.12 55.99 -32.57
C SER A 18 -5.63 55.73 -32.80
N LEU A 19 -5.27 55.79 -34.08
CA LEU A 19 -3.90 56.01 -34.57
C LEU A 19 -3.55 57.51 -34.42
N ALA A 20 -2.32 57.78 -34.05
CA ALA A 20 -1.64 58.98 -34.53
C ALA A 20 -0.13 58.71 -34.66
N ALA A 21 0.33 58.97 -35.84
CA ALA A 21 1.70 58.81 -36.31
C ALA A 21 2.46 60.13 -36.35
N CYS A 22 3.75 60.03 -36.68
CA CYS A 22 4.73 61.06 -37.12
C CYS A 22 5.64 61.62 -36.03
N GLY A 23 6.92 61.66 -36.19
CA GLY A 23 7.85 61.47 -37.28
C GLY A 23 9.13 62.23 -36.91
N GLY A 24 10.27 61.86 -37.44
CA GLY A 24 11.45 62.75 -37.59
C GLY A 24 12.73 62.28 -36.93
N ASP A 25 13.49 61.64 -37.71
CA ASP A 25 14.85 61.77 -38.25
C ASP A 25 16.08 61.98 -37.31
N THR A 26 16.99 61.08 -37.60
CA THR A 26 18.44 61.16 -37.81
C THR A 26 19.41 60.91 -36.68
N GLN A 27 20.19 59.88 -36.98
CA GLN A 27 21.66 59.71 -37.00
C GLN A 27 22.39 59.01 -35.86
N SER A 28 22.77 57.79 -36.24
CA SER A 28 24.03 57.05 -35.99
C SER A 28 24.89 57.37 -34.77
N THR A 29 25.26 56.34 -34.00
CA THR A 29 26.57 55.69 -33.99
C THR A 29 26.59 54.53 -32.97
N ASP A 30 27.07 53.41 -33.51
CA ASP A 30 27.86 52.32 -32.95
C ASP A 30 27.79 51.89 -31.50
N THR A 31 27.72 50.56 -31.43
CA THR A 31 28.36 49.61 -30.48
C THR A 31 27.87 49.60 -29.06
N ASP A 32 27.11 48.57 -28.72
CA ASP A 32 27.64 47.41 -27.95
C ASP A 32 26.56 46.32 -27.88
N ALA A 33 26.96 45.09 -28.15
CA ALA A 33 26.20 43.90 -27.96
C ALA A 33 26.01 43.63 -26.46
N ASP A 34 24.80 43.85 -25.97
CA ASP A 34 24.40 43.27 -24.69
C ASP A 34 23.41 42.13 -24.99
N THR A 35 23.97 40.96 -24.83
CA THR A 35 23.24 39.67 -24.89
C THR A 35 22.34 39.61 -23.68
N SER A 36 21.15 40.10 -23.77
CA SER A 36 20.08 39.76 -22.82
C SER A 36 19.83 38.26 -22.95
N GLY A 37 20.50 37.50 -22.13
CA GLY A 37 20.13 36.13 -21.89
C GLY A 37 18.66 36.09 -21.49
N ASP A 38 17.87 35.46 -22.32
CA ASP A 38 16.57 34.96 -21.96
C ASP A 38 16.76 33.93 -20.84
N GLU A 39 16.79 34.39 -19.60
CA GLU A 39 16.59 33.53 -18.44
C GLU A 39 15.15 33.06 -18.55
N SER A 40 14.95 31.97 -19.30
CA SER A 40 13.82 31.09 -19.08
C SER A 40 13.83 30.74 -17.61
N ALA A 41 13.00 31.42 -16.83
CA ALA A 41 12.65 31.00 -15.50
C ALA A 41 12.06 29.59 -15.66
N SER A 42 12.91 28.57 -15.51
CA SER A 42 12.52 27.20 -15.24
C SER A 42 11.78 27.26 -13.90
N GLY A 43 10.49 27.52 -13.96
CA GLY A 43 9.62 27.33 -12.83
C GLY A 43 9.80 25.88 -12.40
N SER A 44 10.36 25.63 -11.23
CA SER A 44 10.49 24.29 -10.70
C SER A 44 9.08 23.68 -10.65
N GLN A 45 8.89 22.62 -11.43
CA GLN A 45 7.62 21.90 -11.42
C GLN A 45 7.42 21.33 -10.00
N THR A 46 6.28 21.58 -9.41
CA THR A 46 5.91 21.06 -8.11
C THR A 46 4.84 20.00 -8.26
N TYR A 47 4.92 18.95 -7.46
CA TYR A 47 4.03 17.81 -7.48
C TYR A 47 3.24 17.70 -6.18
N THR A 48 2.03 17.19 -6.28
CA THR A 48 1.17 16.86 -5.14
C THR A 48 0.88 15.37 -5.14
N VAL A 49 1.17 14.71 -4.01
CA VAL A 49 1.03 13.27 -3.85
C VAL A 49 0.14 12.98 -2.65
N GLY A 50 -0.97 12.25 -2.89
CA GLY A 50 -1.82 11.77 -1.82
C GLY A 50 -1.44 10.35 -1.39
N ILE A 51 -1.45 10.09 -0.09
CA ILE A 51 -1.26 8.75 0.48
C ILE A 51 -2.55 8.30 1.14
N ILE A 52 -3.04 7.13 0.77
CA ILE A 52 -4.12 6.43 1.47
C ILE A 52 -3.51 5.26 2.23
N GLN A 53 -3.33 5.40 3.53
CA GLN A 53 -2.95 4.28 4.39
C GLN A 53 -4.21 3.61 4.93
N GLN A 54 -4.36 2.30 4.69
CA GLN A 54 -5.57 1.56 5.05
C GLN A 54 -5.85 1.59 6.55
N VAL A 55 -4.84 1.33 7.35
CA VAL A 55 -4.92 1.33 8.81
C VAL A 55 -3.53 1.59 9.41
N GLN A 56 -3.46 1.92 10.68
CA GLN A 56 -2.18 2.13 11.36
C GLN A 56 -1.70 0.84 12.03
N HIS A 57 -0.57 0.34 11.59
CA HIS A 57 0.25 -0.68 12.24
C HIS A 57 1.68 -0.63 11.71
N GLU A 58 2.61 -1.32 12.37
CA GLU A 58 4.06 -1.20 12.16
C GLU A 58 4.48 -1.37 10.70
N ALA A 59 3.94 -2.36 9.99
CA ALA A 59 4.31 -2.62 8.60
C ALA A 59 3.86 -1.49 7.65
N LEU A 60 2.59 -1.06 7.73
CA LEU A 60 2.08 0.02 6.88
C LEU A 60 2.72 1.37 7.22
N ASP A 61 3.01 1.63 8.50
CA ASP A 61 3.71 2.85 8.92
C ASP A 61 5.12 2.88 8.32
N ALA A 62 5.85 1.75 8.35
CA ALA A 62 7.18 1.64 7.75
C ALA A 62 7.15 1.84 6.22
N ALA A 63 6.17 1.27 5.51
CA ALA A 63 6.02 1.46 4.07
C ALA A 63 5.70 2.91 3.70
N THR A 64 4.80 3.56 4.45
CA THR A 64 4.50 4.98 4.28
C THR A 64 5.75 5.84 4.51
N GLN A 65 6.52 5.55 5.57
CA GLN A 65 7.76 6.28 5.86
C GLN A 65 8.78 6.12 4.73
N GLY A 66 9.02 4.89 4.27
CA GLY A 66 9.95 4.63 3.16
C GLY A 66 9.57 5.39 1.90
N PHE A 67 8.28 5.41 1.55
CA PHE A 67 7.78 6.17 0.41
C PHE A 67 8.03 7.68 0.54
N GLN A 68 7.73 8.25 1.71
CA GLN A 68 7.94 9.68 1.98
C GLN A 68 9.42 10.04 1.95
N ASP A 69 10.28 9.21 2.54
CA ASP A 69 11.72 9.44 2.56
C ASP A 69 12.30 9.43 1.15
N ALA A 70 11.92 8.47 0.30
CA ALA A 70 12.36 8.40 -1.09
C ALA A 70 11.96 9.65 -1.88
N LEU A 71 10.71 10.07 -1.79
CA LEU A 71 10.25 11.26 -2.52
C LEU A 71 10.88 12.55 -1.99
N THR A 72 11.07 12.66 -0.68
CA THR A 72 11.75 13.81 -0.06
C THR A 72 13.20 13.88 -0.48
N GLU A 73 13.90 12.74 -0.54
CA GLU A 73 15.29 12.68 -1.00
C GLU A 73 15.41 13.05 -2.48
N LEU A 74 14.50 12.56 -3.33
CA LEU A 74 14.57 12.73 -4.77
C LEU A 74 14.04 14.07 -5.28
N LEU A 75 13.04 14.65 -4.63
CA LEU A 75 12.32 15.85 -5.08
C LEU A 75 12.47 17.06 -4.15
N GLY A 76 12.85 16.85 -2.88
CA GLY A 76 12.99 17.94 -1.91
C GLY A 76 11.73 18.80 -1.82
N ASP A 77 11.90 20.11 -1.96
CA ASP A 77 10.80 21.10 -1.90
C ASP A 77 9.86 21.07 -3.13
N SER A 78 10.17 20.24 -4.13
CA SER A 78 9.33 20.11 -5.33
C SER A 78 8.16 19.13 -5.17
N VAL A 79 7.98 18.52 -4.00
CA VAL A 79 6.85 17.64 -3.72
C VAL A 79 6.13 18.05 -2.43
N THR A 80 4.81 18.00 -2.48
CA THR A 80 3.95 18.09 -1.29
C THR A 80 3.24 16.75 -1.11
N ILE A 81 3.40 16.12 0.04
CA ILE A 81 2.81 14.81 0.34
C ILE A 81 1.73 14.99 1.40
N ASP A 82 0.54 14.45 1.13
CA ASP A 82 -0.62 14.45 2.04
C ASP A 82 -0.93 13.01 2.48
N PRO A 83 -0.42 12.55 3.63
CA PRO A 83 -0.75 11.24 4.17
C PRO A 83 -2.08 11.26 4.93
N GLN A 84 -3.00 10.37 4.53
CA GLN A 84 -4.30 10.18 5.17
C GLN A 84 -4.46 8.72 5.62
N ASN A 85 -4.98 8.52 6.82
CA ASN A 85 -5.22 7.19 7.40
C ASN A 85 -6.73 6.90 7.44
N ALA A 86 -7.13 5.78 6.84
CA ALA A 86 -8.54 5.37 6.78
C ALA A 86 -9.01 4.66 8.05
N SER A 87 -8.12 4.39 9.00
CA SER A 87 -8.42 3.76 10.30
C SER A 87 -9.13 2.39 10.18
N GLY A 88 -8.83 1.62 9.13
CA GLY A 88 -9.41 0.31 8.86
C GLY A 88 -10.83 0.34 8.28
N ASP A 89 -11.33 1.51 7.92
CA ASP A 89 -12.69 1.68 7.39
C ASP A 89 -12.67 1.84 5.85
N THR A 90 -13.34 0.93 5.15
CA THR A 90 -13.42 0.94 3.68
C THR A 90 -14.09 2.20 3.14
N ALA A 91 -15.10 2.74 3.83
CA ALA A 91 -15.76 3.97 3.41
C ALA A 91 -14.84 5.18 3.55
N ASN A 92 -13.97 5.19 4.57
CA ASN A 92 -12.95 6.21 4.72
C ASN A 92 -11.91 6.12 3.59
N CYS A 93 -11.46 4.92 3.19
CA CYS A 93 -10.59 4.76 2.01
C CYS A 93 -11.21 5.41 0.76
N THR A 94 -12.49 5.13 0.51
CA THR A 94 -13.24 5.70 -0.62
C THR A 94 -13.33 7.23 -0.52
N THR A 95 -13.62 7.75 0.68
CA THR A 95 -13.72 9.20 0.91
C THR A 95 -12.39 9.90 0.67
N ILE A 96 -11.28 9.36 1.16
CA ILE A 96 -9.94 9.90 0.96
C ILE A 96 -9.57 9.87 -0.52
N ALA A 97 -9.81 8.75 -1.22
CA ALA A 97 -9.56 8.63 -2.65
C ALA A 97 -10.32 9.70 -3.45
N ASN A 98 -11.62 9.88 -3.19
CA ASN A 98 -12.43 10.89 -3.85
C ASN A 98 -11.96 12.33 -3.55
N ASN A 99 -11.47 12.59 -2.35
CA ASN A 99 -10.89 13.88 -2.00
C ASN A 99 -9.63 14.17 -2.83
N PHE A 100 -8.71 13.21 -2.95
CA PHE A 100 -7.51 13.36 -3.78
C PHE A 100 -7.84 13.56 -5.26
N VAL A 101 -8.82 12.81 -5.79
CA VAL A 101 -9.31 13.00 -7.16
C VAL A 101 -9.87 14.41 -7.36
N SER A 102 -10.66 14.91 -6.40
CA SER A 102 -11.25 16.26 -6.45
C SER A 102 -10.19 17.36 -6.34
N GLN A 103 -9.12 17.12 -5.60
CA GLN A 103 -7.98 18.05 -5.50
C GLN A 103 -7.09 18.02 -6.74
N GLY A 104 -7.19 16.96 -7.58
CA GLY A 104 -6.37 16.79 -8.77
C GLY A 104 -4.91 16.54 -8.42
N VAL A 105 -4.63 15.69 -7.43
CA VAL A 105 -3.26 15.30 -7.10
C VAL A 105 -2.57 14.63 -8.29
N ASP A 106 -1.24 14.74 -8.37
CA ASP A 106 -0.46 14.21 -9.49
C ASP A 106 -0.25 12.70 -9.41
N LEU A 107 -0.34 12.13 -8.20
CA LEU A 107 -0.20 10.69 -7.95
C LEU A 107 -0.88 10.33 -6.63
N ILE A 108 -1.45 9.12 -6.57
CA ILE A 108 -1.97 8.51 -5.33
C ILE A 108 -1.13 7.29 -5.00
N MET A 109 -0.57 7.24 -3.79
CA MET A 109 -0.01 6.03 -3.22
C MET A 109 -1.06 5.36 -2.32
N ALA A 110 -1.34 4.10 -2.58
CA ALA A 110 -2.28 3.29 -1.81
C ALA A 110 -1.53 2.20 -1.02
N ASN A 111 -1.56 2.31 0.29
CA ASN A 111 -0.89 1.41 1.22
C ASN A 111 -1.92 0.45 1.83
N GLY A 112 -1.94 -0.78 1.32
CA GLY A 112 -2.90 -1.83 1.64
C GLY A 112 -3.95 -2.07 0.56
N THR A 113 -4.46 -3.31 0.49
CA THR A 113 -5.35 -3.79 -0.59
C THR A 113 -6.65 -2.98 -0.69
N THR A 114 -7.32 -2.70 0.43
CA THR A 114 -8.56 -1.93 0.44
C THR A 114 -8.34 -0.48 0.00
N ALA A 115 -7.19 0.12 0.36
CA ALA A 115 -6.79 1.45 -0.11
C ALA A 115 -6.56 1.45 -1.63
N LEU A 116 -5.90 0.43 -2.16
CA LEU A 116 -5.68 0.27 -3.61
C LEU A 116 -6.99 0.14 -4.37
N GLN A 117 -7.93 -0.68 -3.88
CA GLN A 117 -9.25 -0.86 -4.48
C GLN A 117 -10.03 0.45 -4.51
N ALA A 118 -9.99 1.23 -3.43
CA ALA A 118 -10.65 2.53 -3.34
C ALA A 118 -10.06 3.53 -4.34
N ALA A 119 -8.72 3.62 -4.44
CA ALA A 119 -8.04 4.49 -5.38
C ALA A 119 -8.35 4.11 -6.84
N ALA A 120 -8.24 2.82 -7.18
CA ALA A 120 -8.50 2.31 -8.54
C ALA A 120 -9.96 2.49 -8.97
N THR A 121 -10.91 2.43 -8.02
CA THR A 121 -12.32 2.72 -8.28
C THR A 121 -12.56 4.23 -8.47
N GLY A 122 -11.81 5.06 -7.76
CA GLY A 122 -11.98 6.52 -7.75
C GLY A 122 -11.47 7.22 -8.99
N THR A 123 -10.45 6.68 -9.67
CA THR A 123 -9.84 7.32 -10.84
C THR A 123 -9.23 6.31 -11.81
N SER A 124 -9.38 6.61 -13.11
CA SER A 124 -8.69 5.88 -14.19
C SER A 124 -7.61 6.72 -14.88
N THR A 125 -7.33 7.93 -14.38
CA THR A 125 -6.41 8.88 -15.03
C THR A 125 -5.27 9.32 -14.14
N ILE A 126 -5.49 9.50 -12.84
CA ILE A 126 -4.41 9.79 -11.89
C ILE A 126 -3.58 8.51 -11.71
N PRO A 127 -2.25 8.55 -11.85
CA PRO A 127 -1.38 7.43 -11.54
C PRO A 127 -1.57 6.94 -10.10
N ILE A 128 -1.64 5.62 -9.93
CA ILE A 128 -1.77 4.98 -8.63
C ILE A 128 -0.59 4.02 -8.45
N LEU A 129 0.11 4.13 -7.33
CA LEU A 129 1.08 3.15 -6.89
C LEU A 129 0.61 2.47 -5.60
N GLY A 130 0.49 1.14 -5.67
CA GLY A 130 0.26 0.33 -4.48
C GLY A 130 1.56 0.01 -3.75
N THR A 131 1.49 -0.12 -2.44
CA THR A 131 2.53 -0.75 -1.61
C THR A 131 1.86 -1.58 -0.53
N SER A 132 2.55 -2.59 0.00
CA SER A 132 1.94 -3.55 0.92
C SER A 132 0.72 -4.25 0.32
N ILE A 133 0.81 -4.59 -0.96
CA ILE A 133 -0.21 -5.31 -1.73
C ILE A 133 0.28 -6.73 -1.95
N THR A 134 -0.47 -7.70 -1.47
CA THR A 134 -0.07 -9.11 -1.56
C THR A 134 -0.14 -9.60 -3.00
N GLU A 135 -1.29 -9.45 -3.68
CA GLU A 135 -1.47 -9.93 -5.04
C GLU A 135 -2.40 -8.98 -5.83
N TYR A 136 -1.84 -8.35 -6.88
CA TYR A 136 -2.53 -7.30 -7.65
C TYR A 136 -3.68 -7.85 -8.50
N GLY A 137 -3.56 -9.08 -9.02
CA GLY A 137 -4.64 -9.72 -9.78
C GLY A 137 -5.89 -9.90 -8.92
N VAL A 138 -5.72 -10.38 -7.68
CA VAL A 138 -6.79 -10.54 -6.70
C VAL A 138 -7.34 -9.17 -6.28
N ALA A 139 -6.46 -8.23 -5.95
CA ALA A 139 -6.85 -6.89 -5.49
C ALA A 139 -7.70 -6.13 -6.52
N LEU A 140 -7.37 -6.27 -7.80
CA LEU A 140 -7.99 -5.52 -8.91
C LEU A 140 -8.95 -6.37 -9.77
N GLY A 141 -9.12 -7.66 -9.46
CA GLY A 141 -9.96 -8.57 -10.25
C GLY A 141 -9.43 -8.81 -11.67
N ILE A 142 -8.10 -8.92 -11.83
CA ILE A 142 -7.45 -9.15 -13.12
C ILE A 142 -7.19 -10.66 -13.29
N ASP A 143 -7.99 -11.32 -14.12
CA ASP A 143 -7.79 -12.72 -14.44
C ASP A 143 -6.48 -12.92 -15.22
N GLY A 144 -5.69 -13.91 -14.81
CA GLY A 144 -4.43 -14.24 -15.48
C GLY A 144 -3.37 -13.13 -15.38
N PHE A 145 -3.32 -12.41 -14.26
CA PHE A 145 -2.33 -11.38 -14.01
C PHE A 145 -0.89 -11.87 -14.24
N THR A 146 -0.11 -11.10 -14.99
CA THR A 146 1.25 -11.48 -15.44
C THR A 146 2.33 -10.47 -15.06
N GLY A 147 2.08 -9.62 -14.06
CA GLY A 147 3.08 -8.69 -13.53
C GLY A 147 2.90 -7.21 -13.91
N THR A 148 2.03 -6.90 -14.88
CA THR A 148 1.61 -5.53 -15.19
C THR A 148 0.09 -5.45 -15.18
N THR A 149 -0.47 -4.33 -14.70
CA THR A 149 -1.94 -4.21 -14.61
C THR A 149 -2.60 -3.83 -15.93
N GLY A 150 -1.88 -3.12 -16.80
CA GLY A 150 -2.45 -2.54 -18.02
C GLY A 150 -3.36 -1.33 -17.78
N TYR A 151 -3.42 -0.82 -16.54
CA TYR A 151 -4.19 0.33 -16.11
C TYR A 151 -3.28 1.43 -15.56
N ASN A 152 -3.86 2.51 -15.03
CA ASN A 152 -3.13 3.57 -14.33
C ASN A 152 -2.56 3.15 -12.96
N VAL A 153 -2.30 1.86 -12.77
CA VAL A 153 -1.86 1.25 -11.49
C VAL A 153 -0.58 0.46 -11.69
N SER A 154 0.39 0.67 -10.81
CA SER A 154 1.55 -0.20 -10.58
C SER A 154 1.91 -0.22 -9.10
N GLY A 155 3.11 -0.62 -8.74
CA GLY A 155 3.60 -0.57 -7.36
C GLY A 155 4.46 -1.73 -6.94
N THR A 156 4.52 -1.95 -5.64
CA THR A 156 5.29 -3.03 -5.01
C THR A 156 4.38 -4.05 -4.32
N SER A 157 4.85 -5.28 -4.22
CA SER A 157 4.16 -6.38 -3.55
C SER A 157 4.89 -6.79 -2.28
N ASP A 158 4.13 -7.14 -1.25
CA ASP A 158 4.62 -7.72 -0.01
C ASP A 158 4.46 -9.25 0.04
N LEU A 159 4.11 -9.88 -1.07
CA LEU A 159 3.91 -11.32 -1.15
C LEU A 159 5.18 -12.07 -0.75
N ALA A 160 5.16 -12.72 0.40
CA ALA A 160 6.19 -13.66 0.80
C ALA A 160 6.03 -15.00 0.06
N PRO A 161 7.08 -15.82 -0.07
CA PRO A 161 6.97 -17.16 -0.63
C PRO A 161 6.16 -18.06 0.32
N LEU A 162 4.89 -18.27 0.00
CA LEU A 162 3.91 -18.96 0.86
C LEU A 162 4.23 -20.44 1.05
N ASP A 163 4.87 -21.08 0.08
CA ASP A 163 5.43 -22.41 0.20
C ASP A 163 6.52 -22.48 1.29
N GLN A 164 7.42 -21.48 1.34
CA GLN A 164 8.45 -21.40 2.37
C GLN A 164 7.86 -21.05 3.75
N GLN A 165 6.76 -20.33 3.81
CA GLN A 165 6.06 -20.10 5.09
C GLN A 165 5.43 -21.40 5.61
N ALA A 166 4.87 -22.23 4.76
CA ALA A 166 4.39 -23.57 5.12
C ALA A 166 5.53 -24.48 5.59
N GLU A 167 6.65 -24.48 4.89
CA GLU A 167 7.88 -25.19 5.26
C GLU A 167 8.45 -24.70 6.60
N MET A 168 8.38 -23.40 6.86
CA MET A 168 8.77 -22.83 8.16
C MET A 168 7.90 -23.36 9.28
N LEU A 169 6.56 -23.37 9.10
CA LEU A 169 5.65 -23.95 10.09
C LEU A 169 6.01 -25.41 10.35
N HIS A 170 6.31 -26.18 9.31
CA HIS A 170 6.72 -27.58 9.45
C HIS A 170 8.07 -27.74 10.19
N THR A 171 9.01 -26.83 9.95
CA THR A 171 10.31 -26.83 10.67
C THR A 171 10.14 -26.58 12.17
N TRP A 172 9.24 -25.68 12.55
CA TRP A 172 8.97 -25.35 13.95
C TRP A 172 8.11 -26.39 14.66
N PHE A 173 7.14 -26.99 13.96
CA PHE A 173 6.10 -27.85 14.54
C PHE A 173 5.89 -29.12 13.72
N PRO A 174 6.95 -29.97 13.55
CA PRO A 174 6.86 -31.16 12.71
C PRO A 174 5.89 -32.24 13.27
N ASP A 175 5.62 -32.21 14.56
CA ASP A 175 4.74 -33.16 15.23
C ASP A 175 3.29 -32.70 15.36
N ALA A 176 2.98 -31.44 14.98
CA ALA A 176 1.61 -30.93 14.96
C ALA A 176 0.76 -31.71 13.96
N GLN A 177 -0.53 -31.86 14.27
CA GLN A 177 -1.48 -32.56 13.41
C GLN A 177 -2.48 -31.58 12.79
N THR A 178 -2.83 -30.55 13.53
CA THR A 178 -3.87 -29.59 13.17
C THR A 178 -3.33 -28.17 13.08
N VAL A 179 -3.61 -27.48 11.99
CA VAL A 179 -3.27 -26.09 11.77
C VAL A 179 -4.53 -25.27 11.61
N GLY A 180 -4.71 -24.27 12.46
CA GLY A 180 -5.76 -23.26 12.31
C GLY A 180 -5.25 -22.10 11.48
N LEU A 181 -6.02 -21.69 10.47
CA LEU A 181 -5.72 -20.56 9.60
C LEU A 181 -6.64 -19.39 10.00
N LEU A 182 -6.09 -18.42 10.76
CA LEU A 182 -6.85 -17.30 11.33
C LEU A 182 -6.69 -16.06 10.46
N TYR A 183 -7.79 -15.52 9.93
CA TYR A 183 -7.75 -14.37 9.02
C TYR A 183 -9.04 -13.57 8.97
N CYS A 184 -8.96 -12.33 8.45
CA CYS A 184 -10.11 -11.46 8.20
C CYS A 184 -10.75 -11.78 6.84
N SER A 185 -12.01 -12.21 6.84
CA SER A 185 -12.75 -12.53 5.60
C SER A 185 -13.09 -11.29 4.74
N ALA A 186 -13.00 -10.10 5.30
CA ALA A 186 -13.16 -8.85 4.56
C ALA A 186 -11.93 -8.43 3.76
N GLU A 187 -10.80 -9.12 3.96
CA GLU A 187 -9.54 -8.84 3.28
C GLU A 187 -9.22 -9.91 2.21
N PRO A 188 -9.37 -9.60 0.91
CA PRO A 188 -9.12 -10.58 -0.15
C PRO A 188 -7.66 -11.02 -0.24
N ASN A 189 -6.70 -10.19 0.17
CA ASN A 189 -5.29 -10.54 0.34
C ASN A 189 -5.10 -11.67 1.35
N SER A 190 -5.84 -11.65 2.45
CA SER A 190 -5.77 -12.67 3.50
C SER A 190 -6.36 -13.99 3.04
N GLN A 191 -7.52 -13.96 2.38
CA GLN A 191 -8.15 -15.15 1.80
C GLN A 191 -7.23 -15.83 0.78
N TYR A 192 -6.60 -15.05 -0.12
CA TYR A 192 -5.66 -15.58 -1.12
C TYR A 192 -4.48 -16.33 -0.46
N GLN A 193 -3.88 -15.73 0.57
CA GLN A 193 -2.77 -16.34 1.29
C GLN A 193 -3.19 -17.63 1.99
N VAL A 194 -4.32 -17.61 2.70
CA VAL A 194 -4.83 -18.75 3.46
C VAL A 194 -5.16 -19.92 2.53
N ASP A 195 -5.86 -19.67 1.42
CA ASP A 195 -6.19 -20.72 0.46
C ASP A 195 -4.93 -21.34 -0.16
N THR A 196 -3.91 -20.53 -0.43
CA THR A 196 -2.65 -21.01 -0.98
C THR A 196 -1.82 -21.79 0.04
N VAL A 197 -1.64 -21.25 1.24
CA VAL A 197 -0.85 -21.90 2.32
C VAL A 197 -1.52 -23.19 2.77
N GLN A 198 -2.85 -23.23 2.82
CA GLN A 198 -3.57 -24.44 3.16
C GLN A 198 -3.17 -25.62 2.27
N GLY A 199 -3.09 -25.39 0.95
CA GLY A 199 -2.68 -26.45 0.01
C GLY A 199 -1.27 -26.98 0.33
N TYR A 200 -0.31 -26.09 0.59
CA TYR A 200 1.05 -26.51 0.94
C TYR A 200 1.11 -27.24 2.28
N LEU A 201 0.35 -26.80 3.29
CA LEU A 201 0.29 -27.46 4.60
C LEU A 201 -0.38 -28.84 4.53
N GLU A 202 -1.43 -28.99 3.74
CA GLU A 202 -2.09 -30.28 3.51
C GLU A 202 -1.18 -31.26 2.77
N ASP A 203 -0.38 -30.77 1.82
CA ASP A 203 0.66 -31.58 1.13
C ASP A 203 1.76 -32.04 2.10
N LEU A 204 2.06 -31.26 3.13
CA LEU A 204 2.97 -31.64 4.23
C LEU A 204 2.32 -32.58 5.27
N GLY A 205 1.04 -32.88 5.15
CA GLY A 205 0.31 -33.85 5.98
C GLY A 205 -0.51 -33.28 7.14
N TYR A 206 -0.64 -31.96 7.23
CA TYR A 206 -1.47 -31.32 8.26
C TYR A 206 -2.96 -31.36 7.91
N THR A 207 -3.80 -31.38 8.93
CA THR A 207 -5.22 -31.09 8.81
C THR A 207 -5.47 -29.62 9.07
N CYS A 208 -5.91 -28.89 8.05
CA CYS A 208 -6.12 -27.45 8.12
C CYS A 208 -7.60 -27.10 8.34
N THR A 209 -7.83 -26.07 9.16
CA THR A 209 -9.18 -25.50 9.34
C THR A 209 -9.08 -23.98 9.27
N GLN A 210 -9.88 -23.37 8.41
CA GLN A 210 -9.97 -21.92 8.30
C GLN A 210 -10.87 -21.33 9.39
N TYR A 211 -10.37 -20.31 10.07
CA TYR A 211 -11.07 -19.54 11.09
C TYR A 211 -11.13 -18.09 10.65
N SER A 212 -12.24 -17.69 10.06
CA SER A 212 -12.41 -16.32 9.59
C SER A 212 -13.19 -15.47 10.57
N PHE A 213 -12.68 -14.29 10.85
CA PHE A 213 -13.41 -13.22 11.51
C PHE A 213 -13.77 -12.14 10.48
N SER A 214 -14.85 -11.38 10.73
CA SER A 214 -15.32 -10.36 9.80
C SER A 214 -14.71 -8.98 10.06
N ASP A 215 -14.45 -8.69 11.32
CA ASP A 215 -13.81 -7.45 11.80
C ASP A 215 -13.25 -7.65 13.22
N SER A 216 -12.78 -6.60 13.85
CA SER A 216 -12.20 -6.67 15.21
C SER A 216 -13.22 -7.05 16.29
N ASN A 217 -14.54 -6.99 16.05
CA ASN A 217 -15.55 -7.28 17.07
C ASN A 217 -15.70 -8.78 17.33
N ASP A 218 -15.59 -9.62 16.30
CA ASP A 218 -15.69 -11.09 16.44
C ASP A 218 -14.33 -11.78 16.54
N LEU A 219 -13.23 -11.05 16.32
CA LEU A 219 -11.86 -11.57 16.33
C LEU A 219 -11.52 -12.37 17.60
N SER A 220 -11.82 -11.85 18.79
CA SER A 220 -11.47 -12.50 20.05
C SER A 220 -12.11 -13.89 20.19
N ALA A 221 -13.38 -14.01 19.83
CA ALA A 221 -14.11 -15.27 19.91
C ALA A 221 -13.60 -16.29 18.88
N VAL A 222 -13.32 -15.83 17.65
CA VAL A 222 -12.79 -16.69 16.59
C VAL A 222 -11.37 -17.13 16.89
N ALA A 223 -10.49 -16.23 17.35
CA ALA A 223 -9.11 -16.54 17.74
C ALA A 223 -9.08 -17.56 18.90
N SER A 224 -9.95 -17.39 19.92
CA SER A 224 -10.05 -18.34 21.03
C SER A 224 -10.49 -19.72 20.55
N SER A 225 -11.44 -19.79 19.61
CA SER A 225 -11.88 -21.05 19.03
C SER A 225 -10.78 -21.71 18.20
N ALA A 226 -10.06 -20.94 17.39
CA ALA A 226 -8.94 -21.41 16.58
C ALA A 226 -7.80 -21.98 17.46
N CYS A 227 -7.38 -21.22 18.47
CA CYS A 227 -6.33 -21.65 19.41
C CYS A 227 -6.70 -22.93 20.17
N THR A 228 -7.95 -23.04 20.63
CA THR A 228 -8.41 -24.21 21.40
C THR A 228 -8.48 -25.48 20.55
N ALA A 229 -8.74 -25.35 19.25
CA ALA A 229 -8.98 -26.49 18.35
C ALA A 229 -7.75 -26.88 17.51
N SER A 230 -6.63 -26.15 17.60
CA SER A 230 -5.47 -26.36 16.76
C SER A 230 -4.19 -26.52 17.57
N ASP A 231 -3.24 -27.27 17.03
CA ASP A 231 -1.90 -27.45 17.64
C ASP A 231 -1.02 -26.22 17.39
N VAL A 232 -1.23 -25.55 16.24
CA VAL A 232 -0.53 -24.32 15.83
C VAL A 232 -1.45 -23.49 14.94
N LEU A 233 -1.32 -22.17 14.99
CA LEU A 233 -2.00 -21.27 14.05
C LEU A 233 -1.04 -20.72 13.01
N TYR A 234 -1.58 -20.43 11.84
CA TYR A 234 -0.99 -19.55 10.84
C TYR A 234 -1.88 -18.29 10.71
N VAL A 235 -1.26 -17.14 10.83
CA VAL A 235 -1.91 -15.83 10.61
C VAL A 235 -1.21 -15.19 9.42
N PRO A 236 -1.89 -14.99 8.27
CA PRO A 236 -1.28 -14.40 7.09
C PRO A 236 -0.94 -12.92 7.30
N THR A 237 -0.37 -12.28 6.30
CA THR A 237 -0.28 -10.82 6.22
C THR A 237 -1.68 -10.24 6.11
N ASP A 238 -2.23 -9.83 7.26
CA ASP A 238 -3.62 -9.44 7.47
C ASP A 238 -3.65 -8.13 8.27
N ASN A 239 -4.22 -7.07 7.71
CA ASN A 239 -4.17 -5.75 8.32
C ASN A 239 -5.00 -5.65 9.60
N THR A 240 -6.14 -6.36 9.65
CA THR A 240 -6.99 -6.37 10.85
C THR A 240 -6.32 -7.18 11.97
N ALA A 241 -5.71 -8.31 11.64
CA ALA A 241 -4.92 -9.09 12.59
C ALA A 241 -3.70 -8.29 13.10
N ALA A 242 -2.97 -7.61 12.21
CA ALA A 242 -1.82 -6.78 12.58
C ALA A 242 -2.20 -5.66 13.57
N ASN A 243 -3.31 -4.99 13.32
CA ASN A 243 -3.82 -3.94 14.22
C ASN A 243 -4.31 -4.48 15.58
N ASN A 244 -4.51 -5.80 15.70
CA ASN A 244 -4.99 -6.48 16.92
C ASN A 244 -4.03 -7.60 17.37
N ALA A 245 -2.77 -7.56 16.96
CA ALA A 245 -1.82 -8.64 17.19
C ALA A 245 -1.61 -8.94 18.68
N GLU A 246 -1.57 -7.94 19.55
CA GLU A 246 -1.44 -8.12 20.99
C GLU A 246 -2.64 -8.89 21.60
N LEU A 247 -3.86 -8.61 21.14
CA LEU A 247 -5.05 -9.36 21.56
C LEU A 247 -4.94 -10.84 21.19
N ILE A 248 -4.52 -11.12 19.96
CA ILE A 248 -4.30 -12.49 19.46
C ILE A 248 -3.17 -13.15 20.29
N GLY A 249 -2.09 -12.41 20.57
CA GLY A 249 -0.97 -12.89 21.37
C GLY A 249 -1.36 -13.30 22.81
N ASN A 250 -2.20 -12.50 23.46
CA ASN A 250 -2.72 -12.83 24.79
C ASN A 250 -3.53 -14.15 24.75
N ILE A 251 -4.38 -14.34 23.74
CA ILE A 251 -5.16 -15.58 23.57
C ILE A 251 -4.23 -16.78 23.31
N SER A 252 -3.21 -16.60 22.47
CA SER A 252 -2.18 -17.61 22.19
C SER A 252 -1.47 -18.05 23.46
N LEU A 253 -1.06 -17.11 24.31
CA LEU A 253 -0.40 -17.40 25.59
C LEU A 253 -1.34 -18.09 26.59
N ASP A 254 -2.58 -17.65 26.68
CA ASP A 254 -3.58 -18.23 27.58
C ASP A 254 -3.90 -19.69 27.23
N THR A 255 -3.89 -20.03 25.95
CA THR A 255 -4.16 -21.39 25.45
C THR A 255 -2.90 -22.24 25.29
N GLY A 256 -1.72 -21.61 25.25
CA GLY A 256 -0.46 -22.28 24.95
C GLY A 256 -0.31 -22.68 23.48
N THR A 257 -1.06 -22.04 22.57
CA THR A 257 -1.08 -22.37 21.13
C THR A 257 -0.14 -21.43 20.37
N PRO A 258 0.98 -21.91 19.78
CA PRO A 258 1.90 -21.07 19.04
C PRO A 258 1.33 -20.58 17.71
N ILE A 259 1.88 -19.47 17.20
CA ILE A 259 1.46 -18.86 15.95
C ILE A 259 2.66 -18.64 15.04
N ILE A 260 2.56 -19.06 13.77
CA ILE A 260 3.43 -18.64 12.69
C ILE A 260 2.75 -17.46 11.98
N ALA A 261 3.47 -16.35 11.83
CA ALA A 261 2.95 -15.10 11.33
C ALA A 261 3.44 -14.79 9.91
N GLY A 262 2.60 -14.15 9.12
CA GLY A 262 2.90 -13.76 7.73
C GLY A 262 3.88 -12.60 7.60
N GLU A 263 4.00 -11.75 8.66
CA GLU A 263 4.92 -10.60 8.66
C GLU A 263 5.40 -10.26 10.08
N GLU A 264 6.40 -9.36 10.17
CA GLU A 264 7.14 -9.08 11.41
C GLU A 264 6.28 -8.42 12.51
N GLY A 265 5.41 -7.46 12.16
CA GLY A 265 4.58 -6.76 13.14
C GLY A 265 3.57 -7.69 13.79
N ILE A 266 2.94 -8.58 13.02
CA ILE A 266 2.07 -9.64 13.56
C ILE A 266 2.90 -10.60 14.44
N CYS A 267 4.08 -10.99 13.97
CA CYS A 267 4.96 -11.88 14.74
C CYS A 267 5.37 -11.25 16.07
N LYS A 268 5.71 -9.97 16.07
CA LYS A 268 6.07 -9.22 17.28
C LYS A 268 4.93 -9.20 18.31
N GLY A 269 3.68 -9.07 17.83
CA GLY A 269 2.50 -9.03 18.70
C GLY A 269 1.98 -10.38 19.15
N CYS A 270 2.08 -11.42 18.31
CA CYS A 270 1.45 -12.71 18.62
C CYS A 270 2.18 -13.96 18.10
N GLY A 271 3.12 -13.83 17.19
CA GLY A 271 3.77 -14.97 16.56
C GLY A 271 5.05 -15.41 17.24
N VAL A 272 5.45 -16.66 17.02
CA VAL A 272 6.75 -17.18 17.43
C VAL A 272 7.80 -17.00 16.35
N ALA A 273 7.40 -17.08 15.08
CA ALA A 273 8.29 -16.90 13.93
C ALA A 273 7.55 -16.34 12.72
N THR A 274 8.34 -15.77 11.80
CA THR A 274 7.90 -15.23 10.52
C THR A 274 8.99 -15.33 9.48
N LEU A 275 8.60 -15.38 8.21
CA LEU A 275 9.47 -15.14 7.07
C LEU A 275 9.05 -13.79 6.47
N THR A 276 9.80 -12.74 6.77
CA THR A 276 9.39 -11.37 6.55
C THR A 276 10.23 -10.63 5.51
N ILE A 277 9.71 -9.49 5.07
CA ILE A 277 10.37 -8.51 4.20
C ILE A 277 10.58 -7.21 4.96
N SER A 278 11.36 -6.29 4.38
CA SER A 278 11.41 -4.89 4.84
C SER A 278 10.28 -4.08 4.21
N TYR A 279 9.27 -3.73 4.97
CA TYR A 279 8.19 -2.84 4.53
C TYR A 279 8.68 -1.43 4.23
N TYR A 280 9.68 -0.95 4.96
CA TYR A 280 10.34 0.31 4.64
C TYR A 280 10.94 0.27 3.23
N ASP A 281 11.66 -0.79 2.87
CA ASP A 281 12.33 -0.90 1.58
C ASP A 281 11.32 -1.00 0.41
N ILE A 282 10.21 -1.71 0.55
CA ILE A 282 9.19 -1.73 -0.51
C ILE A 282 8.47 -0.38 -0.62
N GLY A 283 8.26 0.31 0.48
CA GLY A 283 7.76 1.68 0.47
C GLY A 283 8.72 2.65 -0.21
N TYR A 284 10.01 2.57 0.11
CA TYR A 284 11.06 3.36 -0.52
C TYR A 284 11.12 3.10 -2.04
N LYS A 285 11.09 1.82 -2.44
CA LYS A 285 11.01 1.43 -3.85
C LYS A 285 9.78 2.01 -4.56
N THR A 286 8.63 2.03 -3.89
CA THR A 286 7.42 2.66 -4.41
C THR A 286 7.62 4.17 -4.62
N GLY A 287 8.38 4.84 -3.75
CA GLY A 287 8.77 6.24 -3.90
C GLY A 287 9.68 6.49 -5.10
N GLU A 288 10.65 5.59 -5.38
CA GLU A 288 11.45 5.63 -6.61
C GLU A 288 10.56 5.49 -7.86
N MET A 289 9.59 4.56 -7.83
CA MET A 289 8.62 4.39 -8.92
C MET A 289 7.76 5.65 -9.12
N ALA A 290 7.39 6.32 -8.03
CA ALA A 290 6.65 7.58 -8.10
C ALA A 290 7.48 8.69 -8.76
N TYR A 291 8.77 8.78 -8.46
CA TYR A 291 9.69 9.69 -9.13
C TYR A 291 9.74 9.41 -10.64
N ASP A 292 9.85 8.15 -11.04
CA ASP A 292 9.86 7.77 -12.45
C ASP A 292 8.58 8.19 -13.18
N ILE A 293 7.43 8.08 -12.56
CA ILE A 293 6.15 8.53 -13.12
C ILE A 293 6.13 10.06 -13.22
N LEU A 294 6.40 10.76 -12.12
CA LEU A 294 6.22 12.21 -12.00
C LEU A 294 7.23 12.99 -12.84
N VAL A 295 8.50 12.54 -12.87
CA VAL A 295 9.62 13.27 -13.50
C VAL A 295 9.98 12.70 -14.86
N ASN A 296 10.09 11.37 -14.96
CA ASN A 296 10.54 10.71 -16.18
C ASN A 296 9.40 10.33 -17.12
N GLY A 297 8.14 10.50 -16.70
CA GLY A 297 6.96 10.22 -17.51
C GLY A 297 6.71 8.73 -17.75
N ALA A 298 7.16 7.87 -16.81
CA ALA A 298 6.88 6.44 -16.87
C ALA A 298 5.36 6.18 -16.82
N ASP A 299 4.89 5.21 -17.59
CA ASP A 299 3.48 4.84 -17.65
C ASP A 299 3.22 3.67 -16.68
N PRO A 300 2.43 3.87 -15.61
CA PRO A 300 2.12 2.80 -14.66
C PRO A 300 1.48 1.58 -15.31
N ALA A 301 0.76 1.73 -16.42
CA ALA A 301 0.15 0.62 -17.15
C ALA A 301 1.17 -0.41 -17.66
N THR A 302 2.40 0.01 -17.90
CA THR A 302 3.49 -0.82 -18.44
C THR A 302 4.60 -1.11 -17.43
N MET A 303 4.57 -0.43 -16.27
CA MET A 303 5.53 -0.69 -15.19
C MET A 303 5.20 -2.03 -14.52
N PRO A 304 6.18 -2.95 -14.40
CA PRO A 304 5.94 -4.19 -13.69
C PRO A 304 5.78 -3.95 -12.19
N ILE A 305 5.01 -4.81 -11.54
CA ILE A 305 4.98 -4.89 -10.08
C ILE A 305 6.36 -5.36 -9.59
N GLU A 306 6.91 -4.62 -8.63
CA GLU A 306 8.20 -4.94 -8.01
C GLU A 306 7.99 -5.74 -6.73
N TYR A 307 8.86 -6.72 -6.49
CA TYR A 307 8.80 -7.60 -5.33
C TYR A 307 10.00 -7.36 -4.40
N ALA A 308 9.83 -7.66 -3.12
CA ALA A 308 10.94 -7.62 -2.18
C ALA A 308 12.06 -8.58 -2.62
N PRO A 309 13.33 -8.11 -2.64
CA PRO A 309 14.44 -8.93 -3.14
C PRO A 309 14.90 -9.99 -2.14
N GLN A 310 14.53 -9.84 -0.87
CA GLN A 310 15.00 -10.70 0.21
C GLN A 310 13.89 -11.00 1.21
N PHE A 311 13.95 -12.21 1.77
CA PHE A 311 13.09 -12.68 2.85
C PHE A 311 13.97 -13.11 4.02
N THR A 312 13.65 -12.65 5.22
CA THR A 312 14.44 -12.92 6.43
C THR A 312 13.62 -13.75 7.41
N PRO A 313 14.10 -14.95 7.80
CA PRO A 313 13.47 -15.70 8.85
C PRO A 313 13.76 -15.05 10.21
N LYS A 314 12.72 -14.69 10.93
CA LYS A 314 12.82 -14.06 12.26
C LYS A 314 11.97 -14.79 13.29
N TYR A 315 12.34 -14.65 14.56
CA TYR A 315 11.58 -15.18 15.68
C TYR A 315 11.35 -14.12 16.76
N ASN A 316 10.28 -14.30 17.51
CA ASN A 316 9.95 -13.45 18.65
C ASN A 316 10.48 -14.07 19.95
N PRO A 317 11.54 -13.51 20.55
CA PRO A 317 12.14 -14.08 21.77
C PRO A 317 11.17 -14.17 22.94
N THR A 318 10.34 -13.15 23.12
CA THR A 318 9.37 -13.08 24.22
C THR A 318 8.31 -14.16 24.12
N MET A 319 7.72 -14.36 22.93
CA MET A 319 6.73 -15.42 22.72
C MET A 319 7.34 -16.82 22.81
N CYS A 320 8.56 -17.00 22.28
CA CYS A 320 9.27 -18.28 22.40
C CYS A 320 9.57 -18.63 23.85
N GLU A 321 10.06 -17.68 24.64
CA GLU A 321 10.31 -17.91 26.09
C GLU A 321 9.02 -18.27 26.83
N ALA A 322 7.94 -17.50 26.61
CA ALA A 322 6.66 -17.71 27.27
C ALA A 322 6.02 -19.08 26.94
N LEU A 323 6.20 -19.57 25.71
CA LEU A 323 5.68 -20.85 25.24
C LEU A 323 6.69 -22.02 25.41
N GLY A 324 7.88 -21.75 25.92
CA GLY A 324 8.92 -22.77 26.14
C GLY A 324 9.51 -23.33 24.84
N LEU A 325 9.57 -22.51 23.77
CA LEU A 325 10.07 -22.89 22.46
C LEU A 325 11.52 -22.44 22.26
N THR A 326 12.27 -23.24 21.52
CA THR A 326 13.64 -22.92 21.12
C THR A 326 13.63 -22.69 19.60
N PRO A 327 14.08 -21.51 19.11
CA PRO A 327 14.14 -21.26 17.68
C PRO A 327 15.12 -22.20 16.99
N PRO A 328 14.83 -22.69 15.79
CA PRO A 328 15.78 -23.38 14.95
C PRO A 328 16.96 -22.47 14.56
N ASP A 329 18.08 -23.08 14.12
CA ASP A 329 19.22 -22.32 13.61
C ASP A 329 18.84 -21.47 12.38
N GLY A 330 19.45 -20.30 12.25
CA GLY A 330 19.28 -19.43 11.09
C GLY A 330 18.15 -18.39 11.20
N TYR A 331 17.49 -18.31 12.35
CA TYR A 331 16.49 -17.28 12.62
C TYR A 331 17.11 -16.09 13.36
N GLU A 332 16.75 -14.89 12.95
CA GLU A 332 17.13 -13.65 13.62
C GLU A 332 16.08 -13.24 14.66
N ALA A 333 16.55 -12.78 15.84
CA ALA A 333 15.63 -12.26 16.84
C ALA A 333 15.00 -10.94 16.38
N ILE A 334 13.68 -10.81 16.52
CA ILE A 334 13.00 -9.53 16.35
C ILE A 334 13.45 -8.61 17.49
N ALA A 335 13.80 -7.36 17.14
CA ALA A 335 14.15 -6.34 18.12
C ALA A 335 12.92 -5.96 18.98
N GLU A 336 13.15 -5.74 20.29
CA GLU A 336 12.13 -5.29 21.24
C GLU A 336 11.62 -3.87 20.94
#